data_d2d7a9b284ab6a2d6cf9e6a9c56e59f6
#
_entry.id   d2d7a9b284ab6a2d6cf9e6a9c56e59f6
#
_cell.length_a   1.000
_cell.length_b   1.000
_cell.length_c   1.000
_cell.angle_alpha   90.00
_cell.angle_beta   90.00
_cell.angle_gamma   90.00
#
_symmetry.space_group_name_H-M   'P 1'
#
loop_
_entity.id
_entity.type
_entity.pdbx_description
1 polymer ?
#
loop_
_entity_poly.entity_id
_entity_poly.type
_entity_poly.pdbx_seq_one_letter_code
_entity_poly.pdbx_strand_id
1 'polypeptide(L)'
;MFTNFKELEAYVLGQNLKKRIALANAHDEPALSAVVHAKRKGVVDGTLIGKKDIIIDMLHEMGENEADYEIVDFDGEELEAAKIAVKLVKEGKADIPMKGILQTSSFAKAILNRETGLIPEGARRLVSQVGIFEYEGRFVMITDAAIKERGIPGCLVTGPLALDGAISMESVKHKSIKDPVAGQADILLVPFIEIGNVLYKAVTYIAGKTVASTICGASCPVIITSRADTPDSKYYSILLAVMRCLKA
;
A
#
# COMPACT_ATOMS: atom_id res chain seq x y z
N MET A 1 9.90 -5.70 -16.36
CA MET A 1 9.92 -4.82 -15.15
C MET A 1 9.06 -3.62 -15.48
N PHE A 2 8.13 -3.20 -14.60
CA PHE A 2 7.28 -2.03 -14.87
C PHE A 2 8.07 -0.75 -14.65
N THR A 3 7.82 0.26 -15.48
CA THR A 3 8.49 1.56 -15.41
C THR A 3 7.52 2.66 -14.92
N ASN A 4 6.22 2.43 -15.04
CA ASN A 4 5.16 3.38 -14.69
C ASN A 4 3.86 2.68 -14.24
N PHE A 5 2.94 3.46 -13.66
CA PHE A 5 1.68 2.95 -13.16
C PHE A 5 0.73 2.42 -14.23
N LYS A 6 0.81 2.96 -15.45
CA LYS A 6 -0.02 2.46 -16.58
C LYS A 6 0.36 1.05 -16.99
N GLU A 7 1.66 0.74 -16.99
CA GLU A 7 2.14 -0.62 -17.24
C GLU A 7 1.74 -1.59 -16.12
N LEU A 8 1.82 -1.15 -14.87
CA LEU A 8 1.33 -1.92 -13.72
C LEU A 8 -0.16 -2.21 -13.85
N GLU A 9 -0.98 -1.20 -14.17
CA GLU A 9 -2.42 -1.37 -14.39
C GLU A 9 -2.71 -2.35 -15.52
N ALA A 10 -2.10 -2.15 -16.68
CA ALA A 10 -2.29 -3.03 -17.84
C ALA A 10 -1.93 -4.49 -17.52
N TYR A 11 -0.85 -4.70 -16.76
CA TYR A 11 -0.45 -6.03 -16.33
C TYR A 11 -1.49 -6.67 -15.39
N VAL A 12 -1.94 -5.94 -14.37
CA VAL A 12 -2.91 -6.46 -13.39
C VAL A 12 -4.25 -6.78 -14.06
N LEU A 13 -4.73 -5.89 -14.93
CA LEU A 13 -5.95 -6.12 -15.70
C LEU A 13 -5.84 -7.36 -16.62
N GLY A 14 -4.68 -7.56 -17.22
CA GLY A 14 -4.43 -8.72 -18.11
C GLY A 14 -4.38 -10.07 -17.38
N GLN A 15 -4.28 -10.10 -16.03
CA GLN A 15 -4.27 -11.37 -15.29
C GLN A 15 -5.66 -11.98 -15.10
N ASN A 16 -6.74 -11.22 -15.35
CA ASN A 16 -8.12 -11.65 -15.09
C ASN A 16 -8.34 -12.19 -13.67
N LEU A 17 -7.58 -11.67 -12.71
CA LEU A 17 -7.64 -12.05 -11.32
C LEU A 17 -8.47 -11.05 -10.55
N LYS A 18 -9.48 -11.55 -9.84
CA LYS A 18 -10.34 -10.75 -8.99
C LYS A 18 -10.07 -11.07 -7.53
N LYS A 19 -9.69 -10.09 -6.74
CA LYS A 19 -9.41 -10.20 -5.31
C LYS A 19 -10.48 -9.49 -4.49
N ARG A 20 -10.64 -9.88 -3.23
CA ARG A 20 -11.60 -9.25 -2.33
C ARG A 20 -10.90 -8.37 -1.30
N ILE A 21 -11.30 -7.12 -1.23
CA ILE A 21 -10.82 -6.15 -0.24
C ILE A 21 -11.79 -6.14 0.94
N ALA A 22 -11.25 -6.22 2.17
CA ALA A 22 -11.98 -5.88 3.39
C ALA A 22 -11.62 -4.45 3.80
N LEU A 23 -12.50 -3.48 3.51
CA LEU A 23 -12.30 -2.07 3.80
C LEU A 23 -12.83 -1.73 5.20
N ALA A 24 -11.94 -1.50 6.15
CA ALA A 24 -12.28 -1.15 7.53
C ALA A 24 -12.65 0.33 7.66
N ASN A 25 -13.81 0.64 8.24
CA ASN A 25 -14.43 1.95 8.28
C ASN A 25 -14.56 2.57 6.87
N ALA A 26 -15.39 1.91 6.06
CA ALA A 26 -15.57 2.20 4.65
C ALA A 26 -16.30 3.52 4.35
N HIS A 27 -16.87 4.18 5.36
CA HIS A 27 -17.45 5.52 5.26
C HIS A 27 -16.35 6.61 5.16
N ASP A 28 -15.46 6.41 4.21
CA ASP A 28 -14.30 7.25 3.83
C ASP A 28 -14.34 7.41 2.31
N GLU A 29 -14.84 8.55 1.85
CA GLU A 29 -15.09 8.79 0.42
C GLU A 29 -13.85 8.47 -0.45
N PRO A 30 -12.61 8.93 -0.15
CA PRO A 30 -11.47 8.62 -0.99
C PRO A 30 -11.08 7.12 -1.01
N ALA A 31 -11.29 6.39 0.09
CA ALA A 31 -10.98 4.97 0.14
C ALA A 31 -12.07 4.14 -0.56
N LEU A 32 -13.34 4.48 -0.32
CA LEU A 32 -14.47 3.83 -0.98
C LEU A 32 -14.42 4.04 -2.50
N SER A 33 -14.19 5.28 -2.95
CA SER A 33 -14.06 5.64 -4.37
C SER A 33 -12.94 4.82 -5.06
N ALA A 34 -11.80 4.63 -4.40
CA ALA A 34 -10.72 3.81 -4.95
C ALA A 34 -11.13 2.33 -5.10
N VAL A 35 -11.86 1.77 -4.12
CA VAL A 35 -12.39 0.39 -4.19
C VAL A 35 -13.43 0.27 -5.29
N VAL A 36 -14.37 1.22 -5.40
CA VAL A 36 -15.38 1.29 -6.46
C VAL A 36 -14.69 1.34 -7.83
N HIS A 37 -13.69 2.21 -8.00
CA HIS A 37 -12.95 2.31 -9.25
C HIS A 37 -12.26 0.98 -9.63
N ALA A 38 -11.59 0.34 -8.69
CA ALA A 38 -10.94 -0.95 -8.91
C ALA A 38 -11.95 -2.07 -9.21
N LYS A 39 -13.14 -2.03 -8.59
CA LYS A 39 -14.24 -2.96 -8.87
C LYS A 39 -14.79 -2.76 -10.29
N ARG A 40 -15.03 -1.53 -10.72
CA ARG A 40 -15.45 -1.20 -12.10
C ARG A 40 -14.45 -1.71 -13.15
N LYS A 41 -13.17 -1.69 -12.82
CA LYS A 41 -12.10 -2.25 -13.66
C LYS A 41 -12.03 -3.80 -13.59
N GLY A 42 -12.83 -4.44 -12.76
CA GLY A 42 -12.86 -5.90 -12.61
C GLY A 42 -11.70 -6.49 -11.78
N VAL A 43 -10.93 -5.65 -11.09
CA VAL A 43 -9.72 -6.06 -10.34
C VAL A 43 -10.07 -6.59 -8.95
N VAL A 44 -11.08 -5.99 -8.29
CA VAL A 44 -11.46 -6.37 -6.94
C VAL A 44 -12.98 -6.46 -6.75
N ASP A 45 -13.40 -7.18 -5.70
CA ASP A 45 -14.66 -7.00 -5.00
C ASP A 45 -14.42 -6.38 -3.64
N GLY A 46 -15.45 -5.75 -3.07
CA GLY A 46 -15.36 -5.09 -1.76
C GLY A 46 -16.28 -5.72 -0.72
N THR A 47 -15.75 -6.03 0.47
CA THR A 47 -16.51 -6.16 1.71
C THR A 47 -16.30 -4.88 2.50
N LEU A 48 -17.36 -4.10 2.71
CA LEU A 48 -17.35 -2.76 3.27
C LEU A 48 -17.79 -2.82 4.73
N ILE A 49 -16.91 -2.48 5.66
CA ILE A 49 -17.17 -2.53 7.10
C ILE A 49 -17.33 -1.11 7.62
N GLY A 50 -18.43 -0.79 8.28
CA GLY A 50 -18.69 0.53 8.86
C GLY A 50 -20.17 0.86 8.92
N LYS A 51 -20.48 2.14 9.08
CA LYS A 51 -21.87 2.66 9.17
C LYS A 51 -22.62 2.41 7.87
N LYS A 52 -23.48 1.41 7.88
CA LYS A 52 -24.15 0.90 6.68
C LYS A 52 -24.89 1.98 5.92
N ASP A 53 -25.68 2.80 6.60
CA ASP A 53 -26.49 3.83 5.93
C ASP A 53 -25.60 4.85 5.22
N ILE A 54 -24.50 5.29 5.86
CA ILE A 54 -23.54 6.22 5.25
C ILE A 54 -22.84 5.59 4.04
N ILE A 55 -22.45 4.31 4.13
CA ILE A 55 -21.81 3.59 3.03
C ILE A 55 -22.78 3.49 1.84
N ILE A 56 -24.07 3.19 2.08
CA ILE A 56 -25.09 3.10 1.04
C ILE A 56 -25.29 4.45 0.35
N ASP A 57 -25.43 5.53 1.12
CA ASP A 57 -25.58 6.87 0.56
C ASP A 57 -24.39 7.24 -0.34
N MET A 58 -23.17 6.98 0.13
CA MET A 58 -21.95 7.23 -0.64
C MET A 58 -21.88 6.38 -1.91
N LEU A 59 -22.29 5.10 -1.86
CA LEU A 59 -22.35 4.25 -3.05
C LEU A 59 -23.34 4.79 -4.08
N HIS A 60 -24.53 5.22 -3.64
CA HIS A 60 -25.54 5.83 -4.51
C HIS A 60 -25.03 7.12 -5.15
N GLU A 61 -24.34 7.99 -4.39
CA GLU A 61 -23.69 9.20 -4.93
C GLU A 61 -22.64 8.87 -5.99
N MET A 62 -21.97 7.73 -5.87
CA MET A 62 -21.02 7.23 -6.87
C MET A 62 -21.70 6.50 -8.04
N GLY A 63 -23.04 6.33 -8.02
CA GLY A 63 -23.80 5.61 -9.06
C GLY A 63 -23.68 4.10 -8.98
N GLU A 64 -23.39 3.58 -7.79
CA GLU A 64 -23.30 2.13 -7.52
C GLU A 64 -24.60 1.59 -6.91
N ASN A 65 -24.82 0.29 -7.11
CA ASN A 65 -25.90 -0.42 -6.42
C ASN A 65 -25.32 -1.12 -5.17
N GLU A 66 -25.86 -0.84 -4.00
CA GLU A 66 -25.42 -1.44 -2.73
C GLU A 66 -25.51 -2.98 -2.74
N ALA A 67 -26.43 -3.53 -3.53
CA ALA A 67 -26.56 -4.99 -3.67
C ALA A 67 -25.34 -5.68 -4.31
N ASP A 68 -24.48 -4.92 -4.98
CA ASP A 68 -23.23 -5.41 -5.59
C ASP A 68 -22.05 -5.48 -4.59
N TYR A 69 -22.29 -5.11 -3.33
CA TYR A 69 -21.30 -5.07 -2.25
C TYR A 69 -21.74 -5.88 -1.04
N GLU A 70 -20.80 -6.53 -0.40
CA GLU A 70 -21.01 -7.09 0.92
C GLU A 70 -20.80 -5.98 1.95
N ILE A 71 -21.83 -5.60 2.71
CA ILE A 71 -21.74 -4.55 3.73
C ILE A 71 -21.89 -5.19 5.11
N VAL A 72 -20.86 -5.02 5.93
CA VAL A 72 -20.86 -5.39 7.35
C VAL A 72 -21.20 -4.14 8.14
N ASP A 73 -22.45 -4.07 8.64
CA ASP A 73 -22.89 -2.95 9.46
C ASP A 73 -22.14 -2.94 10.79
N PHE A 74 -21.43 -1.85 11.05
CA PHE A 74 -20.61 -1.68 12.24
C PHE A 74 -20.46 -0.20 12.60
N ASP A 75 -20.93 0.16 13.80
CA ASP A 75 -20.76 1.49 14.39
C ASP A 75 -20.12 1.34 15.77
N GLY A 76 -18.81 1.22 15.82
CA GLY A 76 -18.05 1.01 17.05
C GLY A 76 -16.61 1.52 16.95
N GLU A 77 -15.79 1.05 17.86
CA GLU A 77 -14.38 1.46 17.97
C GLU A 77 -13.55 1.09 16.73
N GLU A 78 -12.66 2.00 16.33
CA GLU A 78 -11.78 1.83 15.15
C GLU A 78 -10.98 0.51 15.16
N LEU A 79 -10.51 0.10 16.34
CA LEU A 79 -9.76 -1.15 16.50
C LEU A 79 -10.62 -2.37 16.20
N GLU A 80 -11.90 -2.34 16.56
CA GLU A 80 -12.81 -3.46 16.30
C GLU A 80 -13.16 -3.54 14.81
N ALA A 81 -13.38 -2.41 14.13
CA ALA A 81 -13.52 -2.39 12.68
C ALA A 81 -12.29 -2.99 11.97
N ALA A 82 -11.10 -2.65 12.43
CA ALA A 82 -9.85 -3.21 11.93
C ALA A 82 -9.75 -4.73 12.18
N LYS A 83 -10.17 -5.20 13.36
CA LYS A 83 -10.21 -6.64 13.69
C LYS A 83 -11.19 -7.41 12.81
N ILE A 84 -12.34 -6.83 12.47
CA ILE A 84 -13.31 -7.45 11.55
C ILE A 84 -12.66 -7.66 10.18
N ALA A 85 -11.98 -6.63 9.62
CA ALA A 85 -11.28 -6.75 8.35
C ALA A 85 -10.19 -7.84 8.37
N VAL A 86 -9.38 -7.88 9.44
CA VAL A 86 -8.34 -8.90 9.65
C VAL A 86 -8.95 -10.30 9.76
N LYS A 87 -10.06 -10.45 10.48
CA LYS A 87 -10.77 -11.71 10.65
C LYS A 87 -11.29 -12.24 9.31
N LEU A 88 -11.90 -11.39 8.48
CA LEU A 88 -12.36 -11.78 7.14
C LEU A 88 -11.23 -12.33 6.28
N VAL A 89 -10.04 -11.72 6.36
CA VAL A 89 -8.86 -12.22 5.65
C VAL A 89 -8.39 -13.57 6.22
N LYS A 90 -8.31 -13.72 7.54
CA LYS A 90 -7.93 -15.00 8.16
C LYS A 90 -8.89 -16.14 7.84
N GLU A 91 -10.18 -15.85 7.70
CA GLU A 91 -11.21 -16.80 7.33
C GLU A 91 -11.26 -17.08 5.80
N GLY A 92 -10.40 -16.45 5.01
CA GLY A 92 -10.40 -16.60 3.55
C GLY A 92 -11.60 -15.96 2.84
N LYS A 93 -12.37 -15.11 3.56
CA LYS A 93 -13.51 -14.36 3.01
C LYS A 93 -13.08 -13.07 2.30
N ALA A 94 -11.87 -12.60 2.57
CA ALA A 94 -11.22 -11.52 1.86
C ALA A 94 -9.73 -11.83 1.66
N ASP A 95 -9.10 -11.17 0.69
CA ASP A 95 -7.68 -11.35 0.36
C ASP A 95 -6.81 -10.25 0.93
N ILE A 96 -7.33 -9.03 0.98
CA ILE A 96 -6.55 -7.81 1.26
C ILE A 96 -7.30 -6.94 2.26
N PRO A 97 -6.78 -6.72 3.46
CA PRO A 97 -7.34 -5.73 4.37
C PRO A 97 -6.87 -4.33 3.96
N MET A 98 -7.81 -3.39 3.94
CA MET A 98 -7.56 -2.00 3.59
C MET A 98 -8.09 -1.07 4.68
N LYS A 99 -7.30 -0.04 4.99
CA LYS A 99 -7.65 0.99 5.94
C LYS A 99 -8.50 2.09 5.28
N GLY A 100 -9.67 2.38 5.83
CA GLY A 100 -10.47 3.57 5.56
C GLY A 100 -10.27 4.67 6.61
N ILE A 101 -11.36 5.25 7.13
CA ILE A 101 -11.28 6.35 8.12
C ILE A 101 -11.05 5.84 9.54
N LEU A 102 -9.81 5.44 9.82
CA LEU A 102 -9.36 5.07 11.17
C LEU A 102 -7.88 5.40 11.37
N GLN A 103 -7.43 5.40 12.62
CA GLN A 103 -6.03 5.64 12.97
C GLN A 103 -5.14 4.51 12.46
N THR A 104 -3.99 4.86 11.89
CA THR A 104 -3.00 3.86 11.44
C THR A 104 -2.54 2.96 12.57
N SER A 105 -2.42 3.50 13.79
CA SER A 105 -2.07 2.73 14.99
C SER A 105 -3.10 1.67 15.34
N SER A 106 -4.40 1.95 15.22
CA SER A 106 -5.49 1.00 15.45
C SER A 106 -5.46 -0.13 14.42
N PHE A 107 -5.26 0.21 13.15
CA PHE A 107 -5.15 -0.78 12.10
C PHE A 107 -3.89 -1.66 12.24
N ALA A 108 -2.74 -1.04 12.54
CA ALA A 108 -1.50 -1.77 12.79
C ALA A 108 -1.61 -2.71 14.00
N LYS A 109 -2.27 -2.29 15.08
CA LYS A 109 -2.54 -3.17 16.25
C LYS A 109 -3.33 -4.41 15.87
N ALA A 110 -4.32 -4.30 14.99
CA ALA A 110 -5.09 -5.45 14.52
C ALA A 110 -4.23 -6.39 13.66
N ILE A 111 -3.46 -5.85 12.70
CA ILE A 111 -2.54 -6.63 11.83
C ILE A 111 -1.47 -7.36 12.65
N LEU A 112 -0.88 -6.68 13.64
CA LEU A 112 0.22 -7.18 14.47
C LEU A 112 -0.24 -7.98 15.69
N ASN A 113 -1.53 -8.20 15.87
CA ASN A 113 -2.04 -8.96 17.02
C ASN A 113 -1.45 -10.37 17.03
N ARG A 114 -1.13 -10.88 18.24
CA ARG A 114 -0.44 -12.18 18.40
C ARG A 114 -1.30 -13.37 18.00
N GLU A 115 -2.56 -13.32 18.33
CA GLU A 115 -3.48 -14.44 18.19
C GLU A 115 -4.33 -14.32 16.93
N THR A 116 -4.78 -13.10 16.66
CA THR A 116 -5.77 -12.83 15.61
C THR A 116 -5.20 -12.07 14.40
N GLY A 117 -3.96 -11.60 14.47
CA GLY A 117 -3.33 -10.80 13.41
C GLY A 117 -2.88 -11.60 12.18
N LEU A 118 -2.19 -10.92 11.28
CA LEU A 118 -1.80 -11.44 9.95
C LEU A 118 -0.29 -11.71 9.84
N ILE A 119 0.44 -11.76 10.95
CA ILE A 119 1.86 -12.12 10.90
C ILE A 119 1.99 -13.63 10.87
N PRO A 120 2.73 -14.21 9.92
CA PRO A 120 2.94 -15.64 9.84
C PRO A 120 3.55 -16.19 11.14
N GLU A 121 3.17 -17.41 11.50
CA GLU A 121 3.70 -18.08 12.68
C GLU A 121 5.21 -18.29 12.53
N GLY A 122 5.97 -18.04 13.60
CA GLY A 122 7.43 -18.12 13.59
C GLY A 122 8.14 -16.95 12.90
N ALA A 123 7.44 -16.09 12.18
CA ALA A 123 8.03 -14.92 11.55
C ALA A 123 8.34 -13.81 12.58
N ARG A 124 9.37 -13.00 12.29
CA ARG A 124 9.61 -11.77 13.06
C ARG A 124 8.41 -10.84 12.85
N ARG A 125 7.90 -10.24 13.94
CA ARG A 125 6.79 -9.28 13.90
C ARG A 125 7.26 -7.93 13.41
N LEU A 126 7.74 -7.92 12.18
CA LEU A 126 8.28 -6.77 11.49
C LEU A 126 7.49 -6.59 10.22
N VAL A 127 6.83 -5.44 10.12
CA VAL A 127 6.18 -5.00 8.89
C VAL A 127 6.85 -3.73 8.43
N SER A 128 7.01 -3.61 7.12
CA SER A 128 7.59 -2.43 6.49
C SER A 128 6.61 -1.85 5.49
N GLN A 129 6.46 -0.54 5.50
CA GLN A 129 5.74 0.15 4.44
C GLN A 129 6.65 0.31 3.24
N VAL A 130 6.18 -0.09 2.08
CA VAL A 130 6.84 0.13 0.80
C VAL A 130 5.98 1.08 0.00
N GLY A 131 6.51 2.26 -0.32
CA GLY A 131 5.92 3.22 -1.25
C GLY A 131 6.68 3.18 -2.57
N ILE A 132 5.97 3.22 -3.70
CA ILE A 132 6.57 3.33 -5.03
C ILE A 132 6.06 4.58 -5.73
N PHE A 133 6.93 5.24 -6.47
CA PHE A 133 6.59 6.40 -7.31
C PHE A 133 7.42 6.41 -8.61
N GLU A 134 6.92 7.12 -9.61
CA GLU A 134 7.62 7.26 -10.89
C GLU A 134 8.68 8.36 -10.83
N TYR A 135 9.89 8.03 -11.23
CA TYR A 135 11.01 8.95 -11.33
C TYR A 135 11.88 8.63 -12.56
N GLU A 136 12.05 9.58 -13.46
CA GLU A 136 12.90 9.46 -14.67
C GLU A 136 12.69 8.14 -15.45
N GLY A 137 11.41 7.78 -15.72
CA GLY A 137 11.07 6.61 -16.53
C GLY A 137 11.24 5.26 -15.82
N ARG A 138 11.31 5.24 -14.50
CA ARG A 138 11.37 4.02 -13.67
C ARG A 138 10.62 4.19 -12.38
N PHE A 139 10.31 3.08 -11.71
CA PHE A 139 9.86 3.11 -10.33
C PHE A 139 11.04 3.25 -9.36
N VAL A 140 10.86 4.12 -8.37
CA VAL A 140 11.71 4.19 -7.18
C VAL A 140 10.87 3.82 -5.97
N MET A 141 11.42 2.97 -5.10
CA MET A 141 10.78 2.53 -3.87
C MET A 141 11.35 3.27 -2.67
N ILE A 142 10.49 3.60 -1.71
CA ILE A 142 10.87 4.10 -0.39
C ILE A 142 10.43 3.06 0.62
N THR A 143 11.33 2.66 1.52
CA THR A 143 10.99 1.76 2.63
C THR A 143 11.76 2.13 3.88
N ASP A 144 11.23 1.72 5.04
CA ASP A 144 11.87 1.89 6.33
C ASP A 144 12.95 0.83 6.62
N ALA A 145 13.84 1.12 7.56
CA ALA A 145 15.06 0.37 7.83
C ALA A 145 14.85 -0.98 8.55
N ALA A 146 13.86 -1.77 8.17
CA ALA A 146 13.70 -3.13 8.70
C ALA A 146 14.78 -4.12 8.24
N ILE A 147 15.63 -3.73 7.28
CA ILE A 147 16.60 -4.59 6.62
C ILE A 147 18.02 -4.22 7.08
N LYS A 148 18.74 -5.18 7.68
CA LYS A 148 20.18 -5.05 7.92
C LYS A 148 20.95 -5.27 6.62
N GLU A 149 21.98 -4.46 6.39
CA GLU A 149 22.82 -4.38 5.17
C GLU A 149 23.46 -5.69 4.69
N ARG A 150 23.43 -6.76 5.46
CA ARG A 150 24.10 -8.02 5.10
C ARG A 150 23.10 -9.12 4.81
N GLY A 151 23.08 -9.58 3.55
CA GLY A 151 22.52 -10.87 3.20
C GLY A 151 21.19 -10.87 2.46
N ILE A 152 20.91 -9.87 1.61
CA ILE A 152 19.82 -9.96 0.65
C ILE A 152 20.37 -10.54 -0.66
N PRO A 153 20.06 -11.81 -0.98
CA PRO A 153 20.53 -12.39 -2.23
C PRO A 153 19.97 -11.64 -3.44
N GLY A 154 20.81 -11.39 -4.45
CA GLY A 154 20.38 -10.82 -5.72
C GLY A 154 20.21 -9.31 -5.74
N CYS A 155 20.68 -8.58 -4.72
CA CYS A 155 20.73 -7.13 -4.72
C CYS A 155 22.11 -6.58 -4.34
N LEU A 156 22.40 -5.36 -4.80
CA LEU A 156 23.54 -4.57 -4.35
C LEU A 156 23.05 -3.57 -3.33
N VAL A 157 23.71 -3.50 -2.18
CA VAL A 157 23.39 -2.55 -1.10
C VAL A 157 24.58 -1.63 -0.90
N THR A 158 24.34 -0.33 -0.92
CA THR A 158 25.36 0.69 -0.72
C THR A 158 24.85 1.80 0.19
N GLY A 159 25.77 2.59 0.69
CA GLY A 159 25.47 3.76 1.51
C GLY A 159 26.43 3.91 2.70
N PRO A 160 26.22 4.97 3.53
CA PRO A 160 25.17 5.98 3.37
C PRO A 160 25.43 6.93 2.19
N LEU A 161 24.39 7.22 1.41
CA LEU A 161 24.41 8.20 0.34
C LEU A 161 23.44 9.35 0.64
N ALA A 162 23.76 10.55 0.23
CA ALA A 162 22.77 11.63 0.15
C ALA A 162 21.74 11.29 -0.93
N LEU A 163 20.51 11.77 -0.80
CA LEU A 163 19.40 11.42 -1.71
C LEU A 163 19.76 11.65 -3.19
N ASP A 164 20.36 12.80 -3.51
CA ASP A 164 20.79 13.13 -4.87
C ASP A 164 21.87 12.16 -5.39
N GLY A 165 22.81 11.77 -4.53
CA GLY A 165 23.82 10.76 -4.85
C GLY A 165 23.23 9.35 -5.06
N ALA A 166 22.06 9.07 -4.48
CA ALA A 166 21.38 7.78 -4.67
C ALA A 166 20.59 7.71 -6.00
N ILE A 167 19.98 8.82 -6.45
CA ILE A 167 19.02 8.78 -7.56
C ILE A 167 19.41 9.61 -8.80
N SER A 168 20.46 10.46 -8.74
CA SER A 168 20.86 11.35 -9.83
C SER A 168 22.26 11.03 -10.32
N MET A 169 22.37 10.57 -11.57
CA MET A 169 23.66 10.34 -12.24
C MET A 169 24.47 11.65 -12.45
N GLU A 170 23.80 12.79 -12.59
CA GLU A 170 24.44 14.09 -12.67
C GLU A 170 25.17 14.40 -11.35
N SER A 171 24.49 14.26 -10.22
CA SER A 171 25.08 14.44 -8.89
C SER A 171 26.24 13.49 -8.64
N VAL A 172 26.14 12.25 -9.08
CA VAL A 172 27.23 11.26 -8.98
C VAL A 172 28.47 11.71 -9.74
N LYS A 173 28.29 12.21 -10.96
CA LYS A 173 29.41 12.74 -11.77
C LYS A 173 30.04 13.96 -11.11
N HIS A 174 29.24 14.94 -10.70
CA HIS A 174 29.73 16.15 -10.03
C HIS A 174 30.46 15.87 -8.72
N LYS A 175 29.98 14.91 -7.94
CA LYS A 175 30.58 14.51 -6.65
C LYS A 175 31.68 13.45 -6.79
N SER A 176 31.92 12.96 -8.01
CA SER A 176 32.88 11.88 -8.30
C SER A 176 32.68 10.64 -7.42
N ILE A 177 31.40 10.26 -7.18
CA ILE A 177 31.06 9.09 -6.38
C ILE A 177 31.37 7.83 -7.18
N LYS A 178 32.20 6.95 -6.60
CA LYS A 178 32.59 5.67 -7.21
C LYS A 178 31.85 4.53 -6.54
N ASP A 179 30.62 4.31 -6.95
CA ASP A 179 29.76 3.27 -6.40
C ASP A 179 28.81 2.74 -7.48
N PRO A 180 28.62 1.42 -7.61
CA PRO A 180 27.82 0.86 -8.70
C PRO A 180 26.30 1.12 -8.59
N VAL A 181 25.78 1.48 -7.40
CA VAL A 181 24.37 1.77 -7.18
C VAL A 181 24.08 3.27 -7.24
N ALA A 182 25.10 4.10 -7.02
CA ALA A 182 24.94 5.55 -6.98
C ALA A 182 24.31 6.11 -8.27
N GLY A 183 23.36 7.00 -8.12
CA GLY A 183 22.62 7.66 -9.21
C GLY A 183 21.49 6.81 -9.81
N GLN A 184 21.38 5.53 -9.46
CA GLN A 184 20.42 4.61 -10.06
C GLN A 184 19.78 3.63 -9.05
N ALA A 185 19.71 4.01 -7.78
CA ALA A 185 19.10 3.18 -6.76
C ALA A 185 17.60 2.93 -7.06
N ASP A 186 17.19 1.67 -7.03
CA ASP A 186 15.79 1.28 -7.19
C ASP A 186 15.04 1.39 -5.86
N ILE A 187 15.74 1.22 -4.73
CA ILE A 187 15.16 1.22 -3.39
C ILE A 187 15.93 2.20 -2.51
N LEU A 188 15.19 3.13 -1.93
CA LEU A 188 15.69 4.06 -0.93
C LEU A 188 15.34 3.52 0.46
N LEU A 189 16.33 3.02 1.16
CA LEU A 189 16.22 2.58 2.54
C LEU A 189 16.51 3.75 3.46
N VAL A 190 15.49 4.19 4.22
CA VAL A 190 15.64 5.30 5.16
C VAL A 190 15.91 4.79 6.58
N PRO A 191 16.78 5.49 7.36
CA PRO A 191 17.22 4.99 8.67
C PRO A 191 16.12 5.02 9.74
N PHE A 192 15.13 5.91 9.60
CA PHE A 192 14.04 6.11 10.56
C PHE A 192 12.73 6.37 9.83
N ILE A 193 11.62 5.94 10.44
CA ILE A 193 10.26 6.10 9.88
C ILE A 193 9.89 7.56 9.65
N GLU A 194 10.40 8.48 10.48
CA GLU A 194 10.18 9.92 10.35
C GLU A 194 10.76 10.45 9.03
N ILE A 195 11.96 10.01 8.66
CA ILE A 195 12.60 10.40 7.40
C ILE A 195 11.81 9.82 6.22
N GLY A 196 11.37 8.57 6.31
CA GLY A 196 10.52 7.94 5.32
C GLY A 196 9.21 8.69 5.13
N ASN A 197 8.57 9.10 6.22
CA ASN A 197 7.34 9.89 6.18
C ASN A 197 7.57 11.28 5.54
N VAL A 198 8.66 11.96 5.91
CA VAL A 198 9.01 13.27 5.30
C VAL A 198 9.25 13.10 3.80
N LEU A 199 10.02 12.11 3.38
CA LEU A 199 10.30 11.86 1.96
C LEU A 199 9.02 11.49 1.19
N TYR A 200 8.18 10.60 1.73
CA TYR A 200 6.88 10.27 1.15
C TYR A 200 6.03 11.53 0.95
N LYS A 201 5.92 12.37 1.97
CA LYS A 201 5.14 13.60 1.91
C LYS A 201 5.76 14.64 0.96
N ALA A 202 7.09 14.74 0.89
CA ALA A 202 7.77 15.60 -0.07
C ALA A 202 7.47 15.18 -1.52
N VAL A 203 7.54 13.89 -1.82
CA VAL A 203 7.20 13.35 -3.14
C VAL A 203 5.73 13.61 -3.48
N THR A 204 4.82 13.37 -2.53
CA THR A 204 3.37 13.51 -2.76
C THR A 204 2.93 14.97 -2.84
N TYR A 205 3.34 15.81 -1.88
CA TYR A 205 2.79 17.17 -1.73
C TYR A 205 3.66 18.26 -2.37
N ILE A 206 4.98 18.10 -2.34
CA ILE A 206 5.89 19.09 -2.93
C ILE A 206 6.11 18.79 -4.42
N ALA A 207 6.41 17.53 -4.75
CA ALA A 207 6.64 17.13 -6.13
C ALA A 207 5.37 16.74 -6.90
N GLY A 208 4.20 16.68 -6.24
CA GLY A 208 2.91 16.36 -6.87
C GLY A 208 2.84 14.97 -7.51
N LYS A 209 3.65 14.02 -7.04
CA LYS A 209 3.72 12.67 -7.61
C LYS A 209 2.72 11.73 -6.96
N THR A 210 2.14 10.85 -7.77
CA THR A 210 1.37 9.70 -7.29
C THR A 210 2.31 8.71 -6.60
N VAL A 211 1.93 8.27 -5.39
CA VAL A 211 2.66 7.23 -4.65
C VAL A 211 1.69 6.09 -4.33
N ALA A 212 2.00 4.89 -4.79
CA ALA A 212 1.30 3.69 -4.36
C ALA A 212 2.03 3.03 -3.19
N SER A 213 1.31 2.53 -2.19
CA SER A 213 1.95 1.91 -1.03
C SER A 213 1.25 0.64 -0.55
N THR A 214 2.04 -0.29 -0.01
CA THR A 214 1.57 -1.51 0.63
C THR A 214 2.47 -1.88 1.80
N ILE A 215 1.93 -2.63 2.76
CA ILE A 215 2.71 -3.19 3.85
C ILE A 215 3.22 -4.58 3.45
N CYS A 216 4.50 -4.80 3.70
CA CYS A 216 5.20 -6.08 3.57
C CYS A 216 5.43 -6.70 4.94
N GLY A 217 5.55 -8.04 5.01
CA GLY A 217 5.82 -8.79 6.24
C GLY A 217 4.60 -9.47 6.87
N ALA A 218 3.39 -9.15 6.42
CA ALA A 218 2.18 -9.90 6.75
C ALA A 218 1.97 -11.08 5.79
N SER A 219 1.10 -12.03 6.16
CA SER A 219 0.71 -13.21 5.35
C SER A 219 -0.02 -12.86 4.05
N CYS A 220 -0.50 -11.63 3.94
CA CYS A 220 -1.13 -11.08 2.74
C CYS A 220 -0.67 -9.63 2.54
N PRO A 221 -0.86 -9.03 1.35
CA PRO A 221 -0.70 -7.61 1.16
C PRO A 221 -1.68 -6.83 2.05
N VAL A 222 -1.23 -5.73 2.64
CA VAL A 222 -2.05 -4.85 3.48
C VAL A 222 -1.98 -3.44 2.92
N ILE A 223 -3.12 -2.77 2.76
CA ILE A 223 -3.18 -1.41 2.23
C ILE A 223 -3.38 -0.43 3.38
N ILE A 224 -2.36 0.40 3.62
CA ILE A 224 -2.40 1.54 4.53
C ILE A 224 -2.05 2.80 3.75
N THR A 225 -3.06 3.54 3.33
CA THR A 225 -2.90 4.84 2.68
C THR A 225 -3.13 5.97 3.68
N SER A 226 -2.54 7.14 3.42
CA SER A 226 -2.85 8.33 4.18
C SER A 226 -4.30 8.79 3.91
N ARG A 227 -4.97 9.38 4.89
CA ARG A 227 -6.29 10.01 4.68
C ARG A 227 -6.26 11.04 3.55
N ALA A 228 -5.17 11.78 3.46
CA ALA A 228 -4.98 12.83 2.49
C ALA A 228 -4.32 12.37 1.18
N ASP A 229 -4.14 11.07 0.96
CA ASP A 229 -3.67 10.57 -0.34
C ASP A 229 -4.79 10.66 -1.38
N THR A 230 -4.40 10.97 -2.61
CA THR A 230 -5.32 11.11 -3.73
C THR A 230 -6.04 9.79 -4.05
N PRO A 231 -7.23 9.83 -4.68
CA PRO A 231 -7.91 8.62 -5.17
C PRO A 231 -7.01 7.75 -6.05
N ASP A 232 -6.21 8.37 -6.92
CA ASP A 232 -5.24 7.65 -7.77
C ASP A 232 -4.18 6.90 -6.95
N SER A 233 -3.60 7.55 -5.93
CA SER A 233 -2.63 6.89 -5.04
C SER A 233 -3.26 5.69 -4.32
N LYS A 234 -4.50 5.79 -3.89
CA LYS A 234 -5.24 4.68 -3.27
C LYS A 234 -5.54 3.57 -4.29
N TYR A 235 -5.98 3.94 -5.49
CA TYR A 235 -6.24 2.99 -6.57
C TYR A 235 -4.96 2.21 -6.97
N TYR A 236 -3.85 2.90 -7.20
CA TYR A 236 -2.59 2.21 -7.52
C TYR A 236 -2.04 1.39 -6.35
N SER A 237 -2.35 1.76 -5.11
CA SER A 237 -2.05 0.93 -3.94
C SER A 237 -2.85 -0.38 -3.96
N ILE A 238 -4.11 -0.35 -4.41
CA ILE A 238 -4.92 -1.55 -4.65
C ILE A 238 -4.27 -2.42 -5.73
N LEU A 239 -3.90 -1.85 -6.88
CA LEU A 239 -3.25 -2.60 -7.95
C LEU A 239 -1.93 -3.24 -7.50
N LEU A 240 -1.12 -2.52 -6.73
CA LEU A 240 0.13 -3.02 -6.16
C LEU A 240 -0.13 -4.21 -5.21
N ALA A 241 -1.15 -4.13 -4.37
CA ALA A 241 -1.53 -5.20 -3.47
C ALA A 241 -2.04 -6.43 -4.24
N VAL A 242 -2.90 -6.25 -5.24
CA VAL A 242 -3.40 -7.34 -6.11
C VAL A 242 -2.24 -8.02 -6.85
N MET A 243 -1.31 -7.23 -7.42
CA MET A 243 -0.10 -7.77 -8.07
C MET A 243 0.71 -8.66 -7.11
N ARG A 244 0.81 -8.29 -5.84
CA ARG A 244 1.51 -9.10 -4.84
C ARG A 244 0.82 -10.43 -4.54
N CYS A 245 -0.51 -10.49 -4.65
CA CYS A 245 -1.25 -11.75 -4.54
C CYS A 245 -0.97 -12.73 -5.70
N LEU A 246 -0.44 -12.25 -6.83
CA LEU A 246 -0.07 -13.11 -7.98
C LEU A 246 1.23 -13.89 -7.76
N LYS A 247 2.09 -13.42 -6.84
CA LYS A 247 3.44 -13.97 -6.60
C LYS A 247 3.55 -14.74 -5.27
N ALA A 248 2.44 -14.89 -4.56
CA ALA A 248 2.39 -15.60 -3.26
C ALA A 248 2.15 -17.09 -3.43
#